data_aa46509ddf132479f000422191d2c0c1
#
_entry.id   aa46509ddf132479f000422191d2c0c1
#
_cell.length_a   1.000
_cell.length_b   1.000
_cell.length_c   1.000
_cell.angle_alpha   90.00
_cell.angle_beta   90.00
_cell.angle_gamma   90.00
#
_symmetry.space_group_name_H-M   'P 1'
#
loop_
_entity.id
_entity.type
_entity.pdbx_description
1 polymer ?
#
loop_
_entity_poly.entity_id
_entity_poly.type
_entity_poly.pdbx_seq_one_letter_code
_entity_poly.pdbx_strand_id
1 'polypeptide(L)'
;MTAATNRNLKTSYIKEQINQLLQETNANGTKDYAYDHRGNLLSVTSGEEVLRAYGFDAANQMNSSMGMTDGQIKKAVYQYNGLGHRMEQSIAAGDAAPEQTIRYTLDLTRQYHNLLQKTENNVEQTYFWDGNVTGMEEEGREHFYFQDDLGSPMRLADEAGRSEETYGFDEFGNDIRTAKDIFKDSLQSFGFTGYQMDSAGGLYFAQARRYDAGAGRFISEDLIKGHIEVPYTMNHYSYCFNRPMDMVDLNGMWPTAVVTSDLAGMDTKSEELDESDPVHIASDLYTMGDNLCRAGELGKYGIDWGVQYATNKNLQNTLKTSQSAEKMAALEGISL
;
A
#
# COMPACT_ATOMS: atom_id res chain seq x y z
N MET A 1 11.57 24.25 -28.76
CA MET A 1 10.84 23.15 -29.44
C MET A 1 10.04 22.45 -28.36
N THR A 2 8.74 22.69 -28.33
CA THR A 2 7.81 22.12 -27.38
C THR A 2 7.53 20.69 -27.75
N ALA A 3 7.89 19.73 -26.90
CA ALA A 3 7.51 18.34 -27.05
C ALA A 3 5.99 18.26 -26.91
N ALA A 4 5.30 17.97 -28.01
CA ALA A 4 3.88 17.63 -28.01
C ALA A 4 3.72 16.29 -27.29
N THR A 5 3.19 16.32 -26.08
CA THR A 5 2.77 15.11 -25.35
C THR A 5 1.68 14.43 -26.17
N ASN A 6 1.96 13.24 -26.66
CA ASN A 6 1.04 12.48 -27.51
C ASN A 6 -0.07 11.90 -26.63
N ARG A 7 -1.18 12.63 -26.47
CA ARG A 7 -2.35 12.28 -25.64
C ARG A 7 -3.23 11.16 -26.22
N ASN A 8 -2.74 10.38 -27.17
CA ASN A 8 -3.51 9.33 -27.84
C ASN A 8 -3.02 7.89 -27.56
N LEU A 9 -2.34 7.66 -26.45
CA LEU A 9 -2.02 6.30 -26.01
C LEU A 9 -3.27 5.68 -25.36
N LYS A 10 -4.08 5.02 -26.18
CA LYS A 10 -5.24 4.27 -25.69
C LYS A 10 -4.75 2.97 -25.08
N THR A 11 -4.88 2.81 -23.77
CA THR A 11 -4.66 1.54 -23.07
C THR A 11 -5.99 0.80 -22.97
N SER A 12 -6.00 -0.49 -23.31
CA SER A 12 -7.15 -1.38 -23.15
C SER A 12 -6.82 -2.46 -22.13
N TYR A 13 -7.84 -2.80 -21.32
CA TYR A 13 -7.72 -3.79 -20.25
C TYR A 13 -8.75 -4.89 -20.41
N ILE A 14 -8.34 -6.15 -20.22
CA ILE A 14 -9.24 -7.29 -20.10
C ILE A 14 -9.22 -7.73 -18.63
N LYS A 15 -10.39 -7.82 -18.02
CA LYS A 15 -10.58 -8.22 -16.63
C LYS A 15 -11.54 -9.39 -16.52
N GLU A 16 -11.32 -10.25 -15.54
CA GLU A 16 -12.25 -11.32 -15.17
C GLU A 16 -13.38 -10.80 -14.26
N GLN A 17 -14.40 -11.62 -14.00
CA GLN A 17 -15.57 -11.26 -13.18
C GLN A 17 -15.21 -10.84 -11.75
N ILE A 18 -14.10 -11.34 -11.21
CA ILE A 18 -13.57 -10.98 -9.88
C ILE A 18 -12.57 -9.82 -9.93
N ASN A 19 -12.57 -9.02 -11.00
CA ASN A 19 -11.69 -7.88 -11.22
C ASN A 19 -10.18 -8.18 -11.33
N GLN A 20 -9.77 -9.43 -11.56
CA GLN A 20 -8.40 -9.74 -11.95
C GLN A 20 -8.09 -9.13 -13.30
N LEU A 21 -6.95 -8.44 -13.40
CA LEU A 21 -6.45 -7.89 -14.67
C LEU A 21 -5.78 -9.02 -15.45
N LEU A 22 -6.40 -9.50 -16.51
CA LEU A 22 -5.85 -10.59 -17.32
C LEU A 22 -4.92 -10.10 -18.43
N GLN A 23 -5.21 -8.93 -18.98
CA GLN A 23 -4.42 -8.38 -20.07
C GLN A 23 -4.49 -6.86 -20.11
N GLU A 24 -3.36 -6.25 -20.43
CA GLU A 24 -3.19 -4.84 -20.73
C GLU A 24 -2.58 -4.70 -22.13
N THR A 25 -3.17 -3.90 -22.99
CA THR A 25 -2.62 -3.58 -24.30
C THR A 25 -2.49 -2.07 -24.48
N ASN A 26 -1.30 -1.61 -24.80
CA ASN A 26 -1.00 -0.21 -25.09
C ASN A 26 0.00 -0.09 -26.26
N ALA A 27 0.51 1.12 -26.52
CA ALA A 27 1.45 1.36 -27.62
C ALA A 27 2.79 0.61 -27.46
N ASN A 28 3.15 0.19 -26.24
CA ASN A 28 4.38 -0.56 -25.97
C ASN A 28 4.20 -2.07 -26.10
N GLY A 29 2.97 -2.55 -26.37
CA GLY A 29 2.66 -3.96 -26.57
C GLY A 29 1.55 -4.46 -25.66
N THR A 30 1.49 -5.79 -25.57
CA THR A 30 0.50 -6.50 -24.73
C THR A 30 1.23 -7.20 -23.60
N LYS A 31 0.67 -7.05 -22.39
CA LYS A 31 1.08 -7.79 -21.19
C LYS A 31 -0.05 -8.69 -20.76
N ASP A 32 0.28 -9.92 -20.40
CA ASP A 32 -0.63 -10.93 -19.86
C ASP A 32 -0.32 -11.15 -18.39
N TYR A 33 -1.36 -11.35 -17.57
CA TYR A 33 -1.30 -11.47 -16.11
C TYR A 33 -1.88 -12.81 -15.69
N ALA A 34 -1.13 -13.59 -14.94
CA ALA A 34 -1.56 -14.89 -14.43
C ALA A 34 -1.68 -14.86 -12.90
N TYR A 35 -2.74 -15.47 -12.36
CA TYR A 35 -3.04 -15.49 -10.94
C TYR A 35 -3.14 -16.93 -10.40
N ASP A 36 -2.91 -17.09 -9.10
CA ASP A 36 -3.22 -18.32 -8.39
C ASP A 36 -4.72 -18.37 -8.00
N HIS A 37 -5.13 -19.51 -7.45
CA HIS A 37 -6.52 -19.71 -7.00
C HIS A 37 -6.93 -18.84 -5.79
N ARG A 38 -5.98 -18.19 -5.13
CA ARG A 38 -6.20 -17.27 -4.01
C ARG A 38 -6.24 -15.81 -4.46
N GLY A 39 -6.13 -15.57 -5.77
CA GLY A 39 -6.14 -14.23 -6.34
C GLY A 39 -4.81 -13.49 -6.28
N ASN A 40 -3.69 -14.18 -6.05
CA ASN A 40 -2.38 -13.54 -6.08
C ASN A 40 -1.82 -13.54 -7.51
N LEU A 41 -1.28 -12.40 -7.94
CA LEU A 41 -0.57 -12.29 -9.21
C LEU A 41 0.71 -13.13 -9.15
N LEU A 42 0.84 -14.09 -10.06
CA LEU A 42 2.02 -14.95 -10.16
C LEU A 42 3.01 -14.45 -11.19
N SER A 43 2.54 -13.92 -12.31
CA SER A 43 3.43 -13.43 -13.36
C SER A 43 2.80 -12.37 -14.23
N VAL A 44 3.68 -11.55 -14.82
CA VAL A 44 3.38 -10.63 -15.91
C VAL A 44 4.31 -10.99 -17.06
N THR A 45 3.73 -11.28 -18.23
CA THR A 45 4.49 -11.68 -19.43
C THR A 45 4.19 -10.76 -20.61
N SER A 46 5.11 -10.70 -21.56
CA SER A 46 4.89 -10.07 -22.87
C SER A 46 5.30 -11.07 -23.96
N GLY A 47 4.32 -11.69 -24.59
CA GLY A 47 4.57 -12.87 -25.42
C GLY A 47 5.18 -14.00 -24.59
N GLU A 48 6.37 -14.49 -24.99
CA GLU A 48 7.09 -15.55 -24.27
C GLU A 48 8.01 -15.01 -23.15
N GLU A 49 8.21 -13.71 -23.08
CA GLU A 49 9.11 -13.09 -22.09
C GLU A 49 8.41 -12.89 -20.76
N VAL A 50 9.00 -13.39 -19.68
CA VAL A 50 8.54 -13.15 -18.31
C VAL A 50 9.15 -11.83 -17.81
N LEU A 51 8.31 -10.80 -17.69
CA LEU A 51 8.73 -9.49 -17.21
C LEU A 51 8.85 -9.45 -15.68
N ARG A 52 7.88 -10.06 -14.99
CA ARG A 52 7.82 -10.14 -13.51
C ARG A 52 7.22 -11.47 -13.09
N ALA A 53 7.70 -12.02 -11.97
CA ALA A 53 7.11 -13.19 -11.34
C ALA A 53 7.14 -13.06 -9.81
N TYR A 54 6.15 -13.65 -9.15
CA TYR A 54 5.95 -13.56 -7.72
C TYR A 54 5.57 -14.92 -7.13
N GLY A 55 6.07 -15.21 -5.94
CA GLY A 55 5.72 -16.40 -5.18
C GLY A 55 5.06 -16.02 -3.86
N PHE A 56 4.13 -16.87 -3.41
CA PHE A 56 3.41 -16.69 -2.15
C PHE A 56 3.47 -17.97 -1.33
N ASP A 57 3.59 -17.81 -0.03
CA ASP A 57 3.59 -18.92 0.91
C ASP A 57 2.17 -19.38 1.32
N ALA A 58 2.10 -20.35 2.25
CA ALA A 58 0.83 -20.87 2.75
C ALA A 58 0.03 -19.83 3.58
N ALA A 59 0.71 -18.85 4.16
CA ALA A 59 0.10 -17.74 4.89
C ALA A 59 -0.36 -16.60 3.97
N ASN A 60 -0.26 -16.78 2.64
CA ASN A 60 -0.58 -15.78 1.62
C ASN A 60 0.35 -14.55 1.63
N GLN A 61 1.57 -14.72 2.15
CA GLN A 61 2.59 -13.68 2.15
C GLN A 61 3.50 -13.86 0.94
N MET A 62 3.85 -12.75 0.26
CA MET A 62 4.77 -12.81 -0.86
C MET A 62 6.18 -13.16 -0.37
N ASN A 63 6.64 -14.38 -0.66
CA ASN A 63 7.94 -14.89 -0.23
C ASN A 63 9.05 -14.76 -1.28
N SER A 64 8.70 -14.43 -2.51
CA SER A 64 9.69 -14.19 -3.57
C SER A 64 9.16 -13.23 -4.64
N SER A 65 10.08 -12.50 -5.27
CA SER A 65 9.81 -11.73 -6.48
C SER A 65 10.95 -11.87 -7.48
N MET A 66 10.61 -11.67 -8.75
CA MET A 66 11.55 -11.55 -9.86
C MET A 66 11.09 -10.40 -10.76
N GLY A 67 12.01 -9.53 -11.13
CA GLY A 67 11.78 -8.47 -12.09
C GLY A 67 12.98 -8.26 -13.00
N MET A 68 12.78 -7.60 -14.12
CA MET A 68 13.85 -7.18 -15.00
C MET A 68 14.18 -5.72 -14.75
N THR A 69 15.42 -5.43 -14.35
CA THR A 69 15.93 -4.09 -14.10
C THR A 69 17.22 -3.91 -14.90
N ASP A 70 17.30 -2.90 -15.75
CA ASP A 70 18.46 -2.61 -16.63
C ASP A 70 18.90 -3.80 -17.49
N GLY A 71 17.96 -4.59 -17.99
CA GLY A 71 18.26 -5.79 -18.77
C GLY A 71 18.83 -6.95 -17.96
N GLN A 72 18.85 -6.85 -16.64
CA GLN A 72 19.25 -7.91 -15.72
C GLN A 72 18.05 -8.41 -14.92
N ILE A 73 17.95 -9.72 -14.78
CA ILE A 73 16.96 -10.33 -13.90
C ILE A 73 17.44 -10.19 -12.46
N LYS A 74 16.63 -9.55 -11.61
CA LYS A 74 16.81 -9.53 -10.17
C LYS A 74 15.78 -10.41 -9.50
N LYS A 75 16.20 -11.19 -8.52
CA LYS A 75 15.34 -12.03 -7.69
C LYS A 75 15.47 -11.60 -6.24
N ALA A 76 14.34 -11.53 -5.54
CA ALA A 76 14.33 -11.32 -4.10
C ALA A 76 13.60 -12.46 -3.39
N VAL A 77 14.05 -12.74 -2.17
CA VAL A 77 13.40 -13.65 -1.23
C VAL A 77 13.11 -12.87 0.04
N TYR A 78 11.90 -13.03 0.58
CA TYR A 78 11.45 -12.33 1.77
C TYR A 78 11.24 -13.30 2.92
N GLN A 79 11.65 -12.88 4.12
CA GLN A 79 11.44 -13.64 5.35
C GLN A 79 10.56 -12.86 6.32
N TYR A 80 9.64 -13.57 6.93
CA TYR A 80 8.68 -13.02 7.87
C TYR A 80 8.83 -13.68 9.24
N ASN A 81 8.53 -12.94 10.30
CA ASN A 81 8.42 -13.52 11.62
C ASN A 81 7.11 -14.30 11.80
N GLY A 82 6.94 -14.97 12.95
CA GLY A 82 5.73 -15.75 13.23
C GLY A 82 4.43 -14.93 13.35
N LEU A 83 4.52 -13.61 13.39
CA LEU A 83 3.38 -12.69 13.39
C LEU A 83 3.07 -12.12 11.99
N GLY A 84 3.88 -12.48 10.99
CA GLY A 84 3.67 -12.05 9.60
C GLY A 84 4.36 -10.73 9.21
N HIS A 85 5.23 -10.17 10.07
CA HIS A 85 5.98 -8.97 9.71
C HIS A 85 7.24 -9.34 8.95
N ARG A 86 7.53 -8.59 7.87
CA ARG A 86 8.75 -8.77 7.05
C ARG A 86 9.98 -8.37 7.86
N MET A 87 10.92 -9.30 8.01
CA MET A 87 12.15 -9.12 8.80
C MET A 87 13.41 -9.05 7.94
N GLU A 88 13.40 -9.72 6.78
CA GLU A 88 14.57 -9.76 5.91
C GLU A 88 14.17 -9.83 4.44
N GLN A 89 15.01 -9.27 3.58
CA GLN A 89 14.97 -9.39 2.14
C GLN A 89 16.39 -9.71 1.63
N SER A 90 16.51 -10.73 0.81
CA SER A 90 17.77 -11.07 0.12
C SER A 90 17.58 -10.90 -1.39
N ILE A 91 18.48 -10.17 -2.04
CA ILE A 91 18.40 -9.84 -3.47
C ILE A 91 19.63 -10.47 -4.19
N ALA A 92 19.38 -11.10 -5.34
CA ALA A 92 20.39 -11.71 -6.19
C ALA A 92 20.20 -11.31 -7.66
N ALA A 93 21.29 -11.24 -8.42
CA ALA A 93 21.25 -11.15 -9.86
C ALA A 93 21.05 -12.55 -10.47
N GLY A 94 19.89 -12.77 -11.12
CA GLY A 94 19.54 -14.07 -11.72
C GLY A 94 19.54 -15.21 -10.72
N ASP A 95 20.33 -16.27 -11.01
CA ASP A 95 20.48 -17.45 -10.15
C ASP A 95 21.76 -17.41 -9.29
N ALA A 96 22.40 -16.24 -9.17
CA ALA A 96 23.57 -16.05 -8.34
C ALA A 96 23.25 -16.16 -6.83
N ALA A 97 24.28 -16.23 -6.00
CA ALA A 97 24.13 -16.07 -4.56
C ALA A 97 23.63 -14.64 -4.25
N PRO A 98 22.91 -14.43 -3.12
CA PRO A 98 22.48 -13.10 -2.73
C PRO A 98 23.66 -12.12 -2.67
N GLU A 99 23.52 -11.00 -3.40
CA GLU A 99 24.51 -9.91 -3.41
C GLU A 99 24.18 -8.87 -2.33
N GLN A 100 22.92 -8.83 -1.91
CA GLN A 100 22.38 -7.83 -1.00
C GLN A 100 21.46 -8.51 0.01
N THR A 101 21.67 -8.24 1.29
CA THR A 101 20.77 -8.68 2.37
C THR A 101 20.36 -7.46 3.18
N ILE A 102 19.06 -7.27 3.29
CA ILE A 102 18.43 -6.16 3.99
C ILE A 102 17.65 -6.73 5.18
N ARG A 103 17.90 -6.20 6.38
CA ARG A 103 17.16 -6.52 7.60
C ARG A 103 16.39 -5.33 8.09
N TYR A 104 15.22 -5.60 8.66
CA TYR A 104 14.27 -4.59 9.11
C TYR A 104 13.99 -4.74 10.60
N THR A 105 14.12 -3.63 11.34
CA THR A 105 13.66 -3.50 12.73
C THR A 105 12.41 -2.63 12.72
N LEU A 106 11.32 -3.13 13.30
CA LEU A 106 9.99 -2.52 13.22
C LEU A 106 9.51 -2.09 14.60
N ASP A 107 8.82 -0.94 14.67
CA ASP A 107 8.01 -0.57 15.83
C ASP A 107 6.63 -1.24 15.73
N LEU A 108 6.44 -2.28 16.50
CA LEU A 108 5.16 -3.02 16.56
C LEU A 108 4.19 -2.44 17.60
N THR A 109 4.53 -1.34 18.27
CA THR A 109 3.66 -0.69 19.26
C THR A 109 2.63 0.24 18.62
N ARG A 110 2.84 0.60 17.35
CA ARG A 110 1.95 1.44 16.57
C ARG A 110 0.93 0.59 15.80
N GLN A 111 -0.20 1.19 15.49
CA GLN A 111 -1.26 0.57 14.68
C GLN A 111 -0.74 0.14 13.29
N TYR A 112 0.02 1.03 12.65
CA TYR A 112 0.79 0.74 11.45
C TYR A 112 2.25 0.64 11.90
N HIS A 113 2.87 -0.53 11.71
CA HIS A 113 4.24 -0.71 12.18
C HIS A 113 5.22 0.12 11.35
N ASN A 114 5.94 0.99 12.04
CA ASN A 114 6.95 1.84 11.43
C ASN A 114 8.27 1.09 11.27
N LEU A 115 9.00 1.37 10.19
CA LEU A 115 10.38 0.95 10.04
C LEU A 115 11.25 1.82 10.94
N LEU A 116 11.85 1.25 12.00
CA LEU A 116 12.79 1.95 12.87
C LEU A 116 14.20 1.92 12.29
N GLN A 117 14.60 0.79 11.73
CA GLN A 117 15.94 0.61 11.24
C GLN A 117 15.98 -0.35 10.05
N LYS A 118 16.82 -0.02 9.07
CA LYS A 118 17.19 -0.87 7.95
C LYS A 118 18.68 -1.10 8.01
N THR A 119 19.11 -2.35 7.99
CA THR A 119 20.52 -2.69 7.84
C THR A 119 20.72 -3.39 6.50
N GLU A 120 21.56 -2.82 5.66
CA GLU A 120 21.87 -3.32 4.33
C GLU A 120 23.38 -3.49 4.18
N ASN A 121 23.86 -4.73 4.02
CA ASN A 121 25.29 -5.02 3.87
C ASN A 121 26.18 -4.35 4.94
N ASN A 122 25.72 -4.30 6.20
CA ASN A 122 26.33 -3.64 7.36
C ASN A 122 26.26 -2.09 7.37
N VAL A 123 25.61 -1.46 6.42
CA VAL A 123 25.22 -0.05 6.50
C VAL A 123 23.86 0.03 7.19
N GLU A 124 23.75 0.90 8.15
CA GLU A 124 22.57 1.05 8.98
C GLU A 124 21.90 2.41 8.72
N GLN A 125 20.61 2.38 8.48
CA GLN A 125 19.74 3.56 8.39
C GLN A 125 18.73 3.51 9.53
N THR A 126 18.70 4.54 10.36
CA THR A 126 17.74 4.70 11.46
C THR A 126 16.70 5.76 11.06
N TYR A 127 15.41 5.47 11.28
CA TYR A 127 14.30 6.33 10.85
C TYR A 127 13.58 6.94 12.04
N PHE A 128 13.26 8.24 11.93
CA PHE A 128 12.54 9.00 12.93
C PHE A 128 11.12 9.29 12.44
N TRP A 129 10.15 9.11 13.33
CA TRP A 129 8.73 9.16 13.00
C TRP A 129 7.96 10.10 13.92
N ASP A 130 7.03 10.84 13.30
CA ASP A 130 5.88 11.46 13.98
C ASP A 130 4.59 10.80 13.44
N GLY A 131 3.71 11.50 12.76
CA GLY A 131 2.64 10.89 11.96
C GLY A 131 3.18 10.15 10.74
N ASN A 132 4.16 10.76 10.07
CA ASN A 132 4.92 10.18 8.96
C ASN A 132 6.40 10.11 9.31
N VAL A 133 7.25 9.51 8.42
CA VAL A 133 8.71 9.57 8.57
C VAL A 133 9.18 11.02 8.46
N THR A 134 9.90 11.51 9.46
CA THR A 134 10.37 12.90 9.51
C THR A 134 11.84 13.04 9.19
N GLY A 135 12.64 12.01 9.48
CA GLY A 135 14.06 12.01 9.24
C GLY A 135 14.64 10.61 9.18
N MET A 136 15.88 10.53 8.73
CA MET A 136 16.71 9.34 8.86
C MET A 136 18.14 9.72 9.18
N GLU A 137 18.87 8.80 9.79
CA GLU A 137 20.31 8.90 10.04
C GLU A 137 21.02 7.75 9.37
N GLU A 138 22.10 8.03 8.66
CA GLU A 138 22.99 7.07 8.02
C GLU A 138 24.44 7.48 8.22
N GLU A 139 25.23 6.63 8.82
CA GLU A 139 26.67 6.87 9.07
C GLU A 139 26.96 8.20 9.79
N GLY A 140 26.10 8.61 10.73
CA GLY A 140 26.24 9.86 11.50
C GLY A 140 25.81 11.11 10.73
N ARG A 141 25.14 10.99 9.60
CA ARG A 141 24.55 12.09 8.84
C ARG A 141 23.04 12.04 8.96
N GLU A 142 22.43 13.17 9.29
CA GLU A 142 20.99 13.31 9.38
C GLU A 142 20.41 13.82 8.06
N HIS A 143 19.25 13.24 7.69
CA HIS A 143 18.49 13.62 6.51
C HIS A 143 17.05 13.87 6.90
N PHE A 144 16.42 14.89 6.32
CA PHE A 144 15.08 15.34 6.66
C PHE A 144 14.15 15.19 5.48
N TYR A 145 12.96 14.64 5.74
CA TYR A 145 11.92 14.41 4.74
C TYR A 145 11.01 15.62 4.62
N PHE A 146 10.73 16.02 3.39
CA PHE A 146 9.63 16.91 3.03
C PHE A 146 8.65 16.11 2.19
N GLN A 147 7.41 16.06 2.64
CA GLN A 147 6.37 15.18 2.11
C GLN A 147 5.18 15.99 1.59
N ASP A 148 4.37 15.37 0.73
CA ASP A 148 3.05 15.85 0.36
C ASP A 148 2.00 15.48 1.46
N ASP A 149 0.77 15.89 1.23
CA ASP A 149 -0.35 15.62 2.16
C ASP A 149 -0.70 14.11 2.25
N LEU A 150 -0.25 13.30 1.29
CA LEU A 150 -0.43 11.85 1.27
C LEU A 150 0.69 11.10 2.03
N GLY A 151 1.74 11.80 2.49
CA GLY A 151 2.92 11.21 3.11
C GLY A 151 3.98 10.73 2.11
N SER A 152 3.86 11.05 0.83
CA SER A 152 4.89 10.74 -0.16
C SER A 152 6.08 11.69 0.01
N PRO A 153 7.34 11.20 0.04
CA PRO A 153 8.50 12.08 0.05
C PRO A 153 8.55 12.87 -1.26
N MET A 154 8.71 14.18 -1.15
CA MET A 154 8.91 15.10 -2.27
C MET A 154 10.36 15.55 -2.35
N ARG A 155 11.04 15.61 -1.21
CA ARG A 155 12.43 16.01 -1.11
C ARG A 155 13.08 15.41 0.13
N LEU A 156 14.34 15.01 -0.02
CA LEU A 156 15.25 14.71 1.08
C LEU A 156 16.29 15.85 1.16
N ALA A 157 16.55 16.36 2.36
CA ALA A 157 17.53 17.41 2.59
C ALA A 157 18.51 17.01 3.69
N ASP A 158 19.74 17.54 3.59
CA ASP A 158 20.78 17.39 4.60
C ASP A 158 20.55 18.33 5.81
N GLU A 159 21.42 18.24 6.82
CA GLU A 159 21.40 19.07 8.03
C GLU A 159 21.51 20.58 7.74
N ALA A 160 22.08 20.98 6.60
CA ALA A 160 22.17 22.37 6.18
C ALA A 160 20.93 22.84 5.38
N GLY A 161 19.92 21.97 5.21
CA GLY A 161 18.70 22.23 4.43
C GLY A 161 18.92 22.17 2.92
N ARG A 162 20.06 21.68 2.45
CA ARG A 162 20.32 21.51 1.02
C ARG A 162 19.61 20.27 0.51
N SER A 163 18.97 20.39 -0.64
CA SER A 163 18.31 19.24 -1.27
C SER A 163 19.33 18.23 -1.76
N GLU A 164 19.26 17.01 -1.29
CA GLU A 164 20.07 15.88 -1.75
C GLU A 164 19.33 15.09 -2.82
N GLU A 165 18.03 14.88 -2.62
CA GLU A 165 17.21 14.14 -3.55
C GLU A 165 15.80 14.75 -3.65
N THR A 166 15.20 14.66 -4.84
CA THR A 166 13.82 15.07 -5.08
C THR A 166 13.04 13.93 -5.71
N TYR A 167 11.78 13.82 -5.36
CA TYR A 167 10.87 12.78 -5.81
C TYR A 167 9.66 13.41 -6.49
N GLY A 168 8.95 12.66 -7.30
CA GLY A 168 7.71 13.09 -7.93
C GLY A 168 6.90 11.89 -8.38
N PHE A 169 5.62 11.91 -8.09
CA PHE A 169 4.71 10.81 -8.38
C PHE A 169 3.52 11.32 -9.18
N ASP A 170 2.98 10.46 -10.06
CA ASP A 170 1.64 10.66 -10.59
C ASP A 170 0.59 10.26 -9.54
N GLU A 171 -0.69 10.34 -9.90
CA GLU A 171 -1.82 10.09 -9.00
C GLU A 171 -1.81 8.67 -8.43
N PHE A 172 -1.18 7.72 -9.10
CA PHE A 172 -1.10 6.31 -8.68
C PHE A 172 0.30 5.91 -8.21
N GLY A 173 1.22 6.85 -8.07
CA GLY A 173 2.54 6.59 -7.49
C GLY A 173 3.61 6.15 -8.48
N ASN A 174 3.39 6.29 -9.79
CA ASN A 174 4.47 6.13 -10.74
C ASN A 174 5.46 7.28 -10.61
N ASP A 175 6.75 6.95 -10.66
CA ASP A 175 7.80 7.97 -10.68
C ASP A 175 7.73 8.76 -12.00
N ILE A 176 7.49 10.07 -11.89
CA ILE A 176 7.43 10.99 -13.04
C ILE A 176 8.78 11.64 -13.36
N ARG A 177 9.83 11.37 -12.61
CA ARG A 177 11.17 11.85 -12.88
C ARG A 177 11.76 11.12 -14.09
N THR A 178 12.48 11.87 -14.92
CA THR A 178 13.06 11.31 -16.16
C THR A 178 14.48 10.79 -16.00
N ALA A 179 15.12 11.06 -14.86
CA ALA A 179 16.57 10.89 -14.71
C ALA A 179 16.99 9.81 -13.70
N LYS A 180 16.08 9.33 -12.85
CA LYS A 180 16.37 8.33 -11.82
C LYS A 180 15.23 7.32 -11.70
N ASP A 181 15.57 6.09 -11.41
CA ASP A 181 14.61 5.05 -10.99
C ASP A 181 14.51 5.08 -9.46
N ILE A 182 13.32 5.43 -8.93
CA ILE A 182 13.10 5.52 -7.49
C ILE A 182 13.36 4.19 -6.75
N PHE A 183 13.08 3.07 -7.39
CA PHE A 183 13.30 1.76 -6.78
C PHE A 183 14.77 1.36 -6.72
N LYS A 184 15.64 2.01 -7.50
CA LYS A 184 17.04 1.65 -7.64
C LYS A 184 17.99 2.68 -7.05
N ASP A 185 17.74 3.95 -7.35
CA ASP A 185 18.70 5.03 -7.15
C ASP A 185 18.38 5.91 -5.94
N SER A 186 17.37 5.57 -5.14
CA SER A 186 16.98 6.36 -3.96
C SER A 186 17.90 6.12 -2.78
N LEU A 187 18.31 7.20 -2.11
CA LEU A 187 19.08 7.16 -0.87
C LEU A 187 18.29 6.59 0.32
N GLN A 188 16.98 6.64 0.26
CA GLN A 188 16.08 6.28 1.35
C GLN A 188 15.07 5.20 0.91
N SER A 189 14.27 4.67 1.85
CA SER A 189 13.48 3.46 1.62
C SER A 189 12.02 3.71 1.23
N PHE A 190 11.53 4.95 1.28
CA PHE A 190 10.12 5.25 1.14
C PHE A 190 9.78 5.90 -0.21
N GLY A 191 8.58 5.64 -0.71
CA GLY A 191 8.04 6.22 -1.92
C GLY A 191 6.61 6.70 -1.75
N PHE A 192 5.78 6.49 -2.75
CA PHE A 192 4.40 6.93 -2.78
C PHE A 192 3.65 6.59 -1.49
N THR A 193 2.99 7.59 -0.91
CA THR A 193 2.23 7.54 0.36
C THR A 193 3.00 6.95 1.56
N GLY A 194 4.34 7.08 1.55
CA GLY A 194 5.19 6.54 2.62
C GLY A 194 5.38 5.02 2.58
N TYR A 195 4.97 4.33 1.52
CA TYR A 195 5.25 2.91 1.36
C TYR A 195 6.73 2.62 1.18
N GLN A 196 7.19 1.49 1.72
CA GLN A 196 8.54 1.03 1.45
C GLN A 196 8.67 0.55 0.00
N MET A 197 9.75 0.95 -0.65
CA MET A 197 10.08 0.52 -2.00
C MET A 197 10.69 -0.88 -2.02
N ASP A 198 10.33 -1.67 -3.03
CA ASP A 198 10.87 -2.99 -3.30
C ASP A 198 11.54 -3.01 -4.67
N SER A 199 12.86 -2.82 -4.68
CA SER A 199 13.64 -2.65 -5.90
C SER A 199 13.66 -3.88 -6.81
N ALA A 200 13.52 -5.10 -6.26
CA ALA A 200 13.55 -6.33 -7.06
C ALA A 200 12.22 -6.60 -7.75
N GLY A 201 11.10 -6.30 -7.08
CA GLY A 201 9.77 -6.51 -7.62
C GLY A 201 9.21 -5.33 -8.41
N GLY A 202 9.80 -4.13 -8.25
CA GLY A 202 9.24 -2.89 -8.78
C GLY A 202 7.87 -2.55 -8.16
N LEU A 203 7.70 -2.87 -6.89
CA LEU A 203 6.45 -2.75 -6.14
C LEU A 203 6.63 -1.90 -4.89
N TYR A 204 5.53 -1.39 -4.37
CA TYR A 204 5.50 -0.82 -3.03
C TYR A 204 5.01 -1.84 -2.00
N PHE A 205 5.64 -1.85 -0.83
CA PHE A 205 5.24 -2.68 0.29
C PHE A 205 4.27 -1.92 1.20
N ALA A 206 3.01 -2.26 1.10
CA ALA A 206 1.92 -1.73 1.92
C ALA A 206 1.57 -2.68 3.08
N GLN A 207 2.58 -3.19 3.78
CA GLN A 207 2.45 -4.14 4.90
C GLN A 207 1.73 -5.46 4.54
N ALA A 208 0.40 -5.48 4.49
CA ALA A 208 -0.35 -6.70 4.17
C ALA A 208 -0.27 -7.09 2.70
N ARG A 209 -0.17 -6.12 1.80
CA ARG A 209 -0.16 -6.34 0.34
C ARG A 209 1.01 -5.67 -0.35
N ARG A 210 1.19 -5.99 -1.63
CA ARG A 210 2.09 -5.27 -2.54
C ARG A 210 1.27 -4.46 -3.53
N TYR A 211 1.68 -3.21 -3.72
CA TYR A 211 1.03 -2.27 -4.63
C TYR A 211 1.87 -2.08 -5.90
N ASP A 212 1.24 -2.27 -7.05
CA ASP A 212 1.82 -2.01 -8.38
C ASP A 212 1.32 -0.65 -8.87
N ALA A 213 2.15 0.38 -8.77
CA ALA A 213 1.83 1.73 -9.24
C ALA A 213 1.58 1.75 -10.75
N GLY A 214 2.33 0.95 -11.52
CA GLY A 214 2.18 0.86 -12.97
C GLY A 214 0.81 0.34 -13.42
N ALA A 215 0.18 -0.51 -12.61
CA ALA A 215 -1.17 -1.01 -12.83
C ALA A 215 -2.24 -0.26 -11.99
N GLY A 216 -1.82 0.62 -11.06
CA GLY A 216 -2.69 1.37 -10.15
C GLY A 216 -3.50 0.48 -9.20
N ARG A 217 -2.92 -0.67 -8.77
CA ARG A 217 -3.66 -1.68 -8.03
C ARG A 217 -2.77 -2.58 -7.17
N PHE A 218 -3.37 -3.25 -6.20
CA PHE A 218 -2.70 -4.33 -5.48
C PHE A 218 -2.52 -5.57 -6.34
N ILE A 219 -1.46 -6.35 -6.10
CA ILE A 219 -1.17 -7.61 -6.82
C ILE A 219 -1.81 -8.84 -6.18
N SER A 220 -2.44 -8.69 -5.02
CA SER A 220 -3.18 -9.74 -4.33
C SER A 220 -4.57 -9.27 -3.95
N GLU A 221 -5.48 -10.23 -3.82
CA GLU A 221 -6.85 -9.98 -3.41
C GLU A 221 -6.91 -9.55 -1.94
N ASP A 222 -7.78 -8.59 -1.63
CA ASP A 222 -8.00 -8.14 -0.27
C ASP A 222 -8.60 -9.26 0.60
N LEU A 223 -8.11 -9.37 1.83
CA LEU A 223 -8.70 -10.26 2.83
C LEU A 223 -10.06 -9.74 3.31
N ILE A 224 -10.22 -8.41 3.35
CA ILE A 224 -11.49 -7.76 3.68
C ILE A 224 -12.35 -7.76 2.43
N LYS A 225 -13.45 -8.51 2.49
CA LYS A 225 -14.40 -8.57 1.37
C LYS A 225 -15.33 -7.37 1.41
N GLY A 226 -15.60 -6.80 0.23
CA GLY A 226 -16.47 -5.66 0.09
C GLY A 226 -17.95 -5.98 0.41
N HIS A 227 -18.74 -4.93 0.53
CA HIS A 227 -20.17 -5.00 0.78
C HIS A 227 -20.97 -4.69 -0.47
N ILE A 228 -22.00 -5.49 -0.76
CA ILE A 228 -22.84 -5.32 -1.95
C ILE A 228 -23.59 -3.97 -1.95
N GLU A 229 -23.88 -3.44 -0.77
CA GLU A 229 -24.51 -2.13 -0.59
C GLU A 229 -23.54 -0.97 -0.91
N VAL A 230 -22.24 -1.26 -0.96
CA VAL A 230 -21.17 -0.32 -1.27
C VAL A 230 -20.33 -0.86 -2.44
N PRO A 231 -20.83 -0.79 -3.68
CA PRO A 231 -20.29 -1.55 -4.83
C PRO A 231 -18.81 -1.27 -5.16
N TYR A 232 -18.28 -0.08 -4.85
CA TYR A 232 -16.88 0.23 -5.08
C TYR A 232 -15.92 -0.57 -4.18
N THR A 233 -16.39 -1.13 -3.05
CA THR A 233 -15.62 -2.02 -2.18
C THR A 233 -15.49 -3.43 -2.74
N MET A 234 -16.30 -3.78 -3.76
CA MET A 234 -16.29 -5.12 -4.37
C MET A 234 -15.08 -5.40 -5.26
N ASN A 235 -14.28 -4.37 -5.59
CA ASN A 235 -13.03 -4.57 -6.31
C ASN A 235 -11.88 -4.79 -5.32
N HIS A 236 -11.58 -6.03 -4.99
CA HIS A 236 -10.59 -6.43 -4.00
C HIS A 236 -9.13 -6.10 -4.37
N TYR A 237 -8.89 -5.58 -5.56
CA TYR A 237 -7.56 -5.16 -6.03
C TYR A 237 -7.41 -3.63 -6.11
N SER A 238 -8.50 -2.88 -5.89
CA SER A 238 -8.45 -1.42 -6.02
C SER A 238 -7.59 -0.79 -4.94
N TYR A 239 -6.80 0.20 -5.34
CA TYR A 239 -6.15 1.11 -4.42
C TYR A 239 -7.12 2.29 -4.15
N CYS A 240 -7.37 2.55 -2.86
CA CYS A 240 -8.14 3.71 -2.40
C CYS A 240 -9.47 3.93 -3.17
N PHE A 241 -10.16 2.86 -3.56
CA PHE A 241 -11.41 2.92 -4.35
C PHE A 241 -11.28 3.75 -5.64
N ASN A 242 -10.09 3.81 -6.25
CA ASN A 242 -9.70 4.72 -7.34
C ASN A 242 -9.79 6.22 -6.99
N ARG A 243 -9.55 6.57 -5.73
CA ARG A 243 -9.45 7.95 -5.22
C ARG A 243 -8.09 8.19 -4.55
N PRO A 244 -6.96 8.01 -5.27
CA PRO A 244 -5.63 8.04 -4.70
C PRO A 244 -5.17 9.43 -4.23
N MET A 245 -5.88 10.50 -4.64
CA MET A 245 -5.57 11.88 -4.22
C MET A 245 -6.24 12.28 -2.91
N ASP A 246 -7.27 11.54 -2.47
CA ASP A 246 -8.07 11.87 -1.29
C ASP A 246 -7.90 10.84 -0.18
N MET A 247 -7.31 9.69 -0.50
CA MET A 247 -7.24 8.54 0.39
C MET A 247 -5.85 7.89 0.34
N VAL A 248 -5.44 7.29 1.46
CA VAL A 248 -4.25 6.44 1.57
C VAL A 248 -4.64 5.10 2.20
N ASP A 249 -3.97 4.02 1.81
CA ASP A 249 -4.15 2.69 2.41
C ASP A 249 -2.85 2.29 3.11
N LEU A 250 -2.66 2.74 4.35
CA LEU A 250 -1.38 2.64 5.06
C LEU A 250 -0.94 1.21 5.35
N ASN A 251 -1.88 0.28 5.48
CA ASN A 251 -1.60 -1.11 5.82
C ASN A 251 -1.88 -2.11 4.68
N GLY A 252 -2.34 -1.63 3.53
CA GLY A 252 -2.68 -2.47 2.40
C GLY A 252 -3.95 -3.30 2.61
N MET A 253 -4.88 -2.87 3.47
CA MET A 253 -6.14 -3.56 3.73
C MET A 253 -7.35 -2.63 3.67
N TRP A 254 -7.18 -1.35 4.07
CA TRP A 254 -8.30 -0.43 4.14
C TRP A 254 -7.88 1.03 3.92
N PRO A 255 -8.48 1.73 2.94
CA PRO A 255 -8.16 3.12 2.68
C PRO A 255 -8.73 4.08 3.74
N THR A 256 -7.95 5.11 4.06
CA THR A 256 -8.29 6.21 4.98
C THR A 256 -8.35 7.52 4.20
N ALA A 257 -9.33 8.37 4.49
CA ALA A 257 -9.38 9.71 3.93
C ALA A 257 -8.24 10.58 4.51
N VAL A 258 -7.56 11.32 3.64
CA VAL A 258 -6.57 12.30 4.04
C VAL A 258 -7.30 13.60 4.38
N VAL A 259 -7.28 13.97 5.66
CA VAL A 259 -7.77 15.28 6.12
C VAL A 259 -6.65 16.28 5.91
N THR A 260 -6.73 17.09 4.87
CA THR A 260 -5.78 18.19 4.68
C THR A 260 -5.96 19.24 5.79
N SER A 261 -4.86 19.85 6.24
CA SER A 261 -4.87 20.88 7.29
C SER A 261 -5.78 22.09 6.96
N ASP A 262 -6.07 22.31 5.70
CA ASP A 262 -7.01 23.36 5.25
C ASP A 262 -8.47 23.07 5.60
N LEU A 263 -8.85 21.78 5.76
CA LEU A 263 -10.17 21.40 6.28
C LEU A 263 -10.23 21.45 7.81
N ALA A 264 -9.12 21.35 8.50
CA ALA A 264 -9.06 21.46 9.97
C ALA A 264 -9.30 22.91 10.48
N GLY A 265 -9.18 23.91 9.60
CA GLY A 265 -9.50 25.34 9.88
C GLY A 265 -10.93 25.74 9.48
N MET A 266 -11.65 24.91 8.75
CA MET A 266 -13.07 25.09 8.54
C MET A 266 -13.78 24.60 9.81
N ASP A 267 -14.23 25.58 10.59
CA ASP A 267 -15.18 25.40 11.68
C ASP A 267 -16.27 24.45 11.17
N THR A 268 -16.24 23.21 11.62
CA THR A 268 -17.28 22.22 11.33
C THR A 268 -18.54 22.68 12.10
N LYS A 269 -19.13 23.76 11.63
CA LYS A 269 -20.56 23.89 11.74
C LYS A 269 -21.09 22.66 11.02
N SER A 270 -21.64 21.77 11.81
CA SER A 270 -22.41 20.62 11.39
C SER A 270 -23.52 21.08 10.43
N GLU A 271 -23.19 21.36 9.20
CA GLU A 271 -24.10 21.14 8.11
C GLU A 271 -24.23 19.63 8.08
N GLU A 272 -25.43 19.15 8.30
CA GLU A 272 -25.79 17.74 8.21
C GLU A 272 -25.21 17.21 6.90
N LEU A 273 -24.05 16.57 7.00
CA LEU A 273 -23.48 15.83 5.88
C LEU A 273 -24.50 14.73 5.58
N ASP A 274 -25.00 14.73 4.36
CA ASP A 274 -25.92 13.71 3.87
C ASP A 274 -25.34 12.34 4.19
N GLU A 275 -26.03 11.55 5.02
CA GLU A 275 -25.63 10.20 5.42
C GLU A 275 -25.38 9.27 4.23
N SER A 276 -25.78 9.68 3.02
CA SER A 276 -25.53 9.01 1.75
C SER A 276 -24.20 9.42 1.08
N ASP A 277 -23.45 10.39 1.64
CA ASP A 277 -22.17 10.80 1.06
C ASP A 277 -21.17 9.63 1.12
N PRO A 278 -20.61 9.21 -0.02
CA PRO A 278 -19.62 8.14 -0.07
C PRO A 278 -18.42 8.35 0.85
N VAL A 279 -18.05 9.60 1.14
CA VAL A 279 -16.94 9.95 2.05
C VAL A 279 -17.31 9.63 3.50
N HIS A 280 -18.55 9.89 3.89
CA HIS A 280 -19.04 9.60 5.23
C HIS A 280 -19.12 8.09 5.46
N ILE A 281 -19.71 7.36 4.50
CA ILE A 281 -19.78 5.89 4.52
C ILE A 281 -18.37 5.29 4.54
N ALA A 282 -17.42 5.84 3.77
CA ALA A 282 -16.04 5.38 3.77
C ALA A 282 -15.34 5.63 5.11
N SER A 283 -15.59 6.77 5.77
CA SER A 283 -15.06 7.09 7.10
C SER A 283 -15.61 6.16 8.18
N ASP A 284 -16.91 5.88 8.14
CA ASP A 284 -17.56 4.97 9.10
C ASP A 284 -17.08 3.53 8.88
N LEU A 285 -16.99 3.07 7.62
CA LEU A 285 -16.43 1.78 7.27
C LEU A 285 -14.94 1.68 7.63
N TYR A 286 -14.18 2.78 7.54
CA TYR A 286 -12.78 2.83 7.97
C TYR A 286 -12.66 2.59 9.47
N THR A 287 -13.41 3.34 10.28
CA THR A 287 -13.43 3.16 11.74
C THR A 287 -13.84 1.73 12.11
N MET A 288 -14.77 1.14 11.35
CA MET A 288 -15.16 -0.25 11.47
C MET A 288 -14.04 -1.20 11.04
N GLY A 289 -13.43 -0.97 9.88
CA GLY A 289 -12.34 -1.81 9.35
C GLY A 289 -11.13 -1.83 10.27
N ASP A 290 -10.75 -0.68 10.82
CA ASP A 290 -9.65 -0.55 11.77
C ASP A 290 -9.93 -1.33 13.07
N ASN A 291 -11.13 -1.21 13.60
CA ASN A 291 -11.55 -1.98 14.78
C ASN A 291 -11.63 -3.49 14.48
N LEU A 292 -12.01 -3.88 13.25
CA LEU A 292 -12.05 -5.26 12.81
C LEU A 292 -10.64 -5.85 12.58
N CYS A 293 -9.69 -5.07 12.06
CA CYS A 293 -8.30 -5.48 11.96
C CYS A 293 -7.70 -5.72 13.34
N ARG A 294 -7.93 -4.83 14.30
CA ARG A 294 -7.52 -5.03 15.70
C ARG A 294 -8.19 -6.24 16.34
N ALA A 295 -9.46 -6.49 16.03
CA ALA A 295 -10.17 -7.69 16.46
C ALA A 295 -9.67 -8.95 15.76
N GLY A 296 -9.25 -8.87 14.50
CA GLY A 296 -8.67 -9.97 13.72
C GLY A 296 -7.31 -10.42 14.25
N GLU A 297 -6.49 -9.52 14.76
CA GLU A 297 -5.25 -9.87 15.47
C GLU A 297 -5.52 -10.64 16.77
N LEU A 298 -6.61 -10.32 17.47
CA LEU A 298 -7.10 -11.07 18.62
C LEU A 298 -7.91 -12.31 18.22
N GLY A 299 -8.54 -12.28 17.05
CA GLY A 299 -9.47 -13.31 16.52
C GLY A 299 -8.82 -14.58 15.97
N LYS A 300 -7.49 -14.71 16.01
CA LYS A 300 -6.79 -16.00 15.80
C LYS A 300 -7.27 -17.12 16.74
N TYR A 301 -8.15 -16.78 17.67
CA TYR A 301 -8.69 -17.68 18.70
C TYR A 301 -10.20 -17.96 18.61
N GLY A 302 -10.82 -17.75 17.45
CA GLY A 302 -12.19 -18.25 17.21
C GLY A 302 -13.31 -17.52 17.96
N ILE A 303 -13.13 -16.26 18.31
CA ILE A 303 -14.16 -15.44 18.94
C ILE A 303 -15.06 -14.84 17.85
N ASP A 304 -16.36 -14.99 18.03
CA ASP A 304 -17.39 -14.52 17.13
C ASP A 304 -17.26 -12.99 16.88
N TRP A 305 -17.19 -12.61 15.61
CA TRP A 305 -17.06 -11.23 15.14
C TRP A 305 -18.08 -10.28 15.76
N GLY A 306 -19.33 -10.75 15.89
CA GLY A 306 -20.43 -9.97 16.43
C GLY A 306 -20.20 -9.54 17.88
N VAL A 307 -19.56 -10.35 18.70
CA VAL A 307 -19.34 -10.07 20.13
C VAL A 307 -18.24 -9.04 20.33
N GLN A 308 -17.15 -9.10 19.53
CA GLN A 308 -16.07 -8.10 19.61
C GLN A 308 -16.50 -6.73 19.08
N TYR A 309 -17.31 -6.73 18.05
CA TYR A 309 -17.93 -5.56 17.48
C TYR A 309 -18.80 -4.83 18.52
N ALA A 310 -19.60 -5.56 19.25
CA ALA A 310 -20.48 -5.01 20.31
C ALA A 310 -19.73 -4.51 21.56
N THR A 311 -18.52 -5.00 21.83
CA THR A 311 -17.74 -4.62 23.02
C THR A 311 -16.83 -3.40 22.81
N ASN A 312 -16.56 -3.00 21.57
CA ASN A 312 -15.76 -1.80 21.29
C ASN A 312 -16.57 -0.52 21.58
N LYS A 313 -16.15 0.24 22.58
CA LYS A 313 -16.88 1.42 23.07
C LYS A 313 -17.05 2.52 22.00
N ASN A 314 -16.07 2.71 21.13
CA ASN A 314 -16.15 3.70 20.04
C ASN A 314 -17.14 3.25 18.98
N LEU A 315 -17.11 1.97 18.65
CA LEU A 315 -18.04 1.37 17.71
C LEU A 315 -19.48 1.40 18.23
N GLN A 316 -19.69 1.10 19.51
CA GLN A 316 -21.02 1.20 20.13
C GLN A 316 -21.56 2.64 20.09
N ASN A 317 -20.72 3.65 20.19
CA ASN A 317 -21.15 5.04 20.10
C ASN A 317 -21.50 5.42 18.66
N THR A 318 -20.71 5.00 17.68
CA THR A 318 -21.01 5.19 16.25
C THR A 318 -22.29 4.46 15.85
N LEU A 319 -22.45 3.20 16.26
CA LEU A 319 -23.65 2.38 16.02
C LEU A 319 -24.92 2.98 16.63
N LYS A 320 -24.81 3.66 17.78
CA LYS A 320 -25.97 4.31 18.43
C LYS A 320 -26.42 5.59 17.76
N THR A 321 -25.58 6.20 16.93
CA THR A 321 -25.83 7.50 16.31
C THR A 321 -26.25 7.42 14.83
N SER A 322 -26.15 6.27 14.15
CA SER A 322 -26.46 6.11 12.73
C SER A 322 -27.56 5.06 12.45
N GLN A 323 -28.50 5.41 11.58
CA GLN A 323 -29.56 4.49 11.13
C GLN A 323 -29.00 3.28 10.35
N SER A 324 -27.86 3.45 9.70
CA SER A 324 -27.12 2.39 9.01
C SER A 324 -26.62 1.33 9.99
N ALA A 325 -26.22 1.77 11.17
CA ALA A 325 -25.74 0.92 12.24
C ALA A 325 -26.85 0.07 12.87
N GLU A 326 -28.05 0.63 13.03
CA GLU A 326 -29.21 -0.14 13.48
C GLU A 326 -29.61 -1.22 12.48
N LYS A 327 -29.53 -0.93 11.18
CA LYS A 327 -29.77 -1.92 10.12
C LYS A 327 -28.71 -3.03 10.12
N MET A 328 -27.45 -2.69 10.31
CA MET A 328 -26.38 -3.69 10.38
C MET A 328 -26.50 -4.55 11.64
N ALA A 329 -26.77 -3.96 12.79
CA ALA A 329 -27.02 -4.70 14.02
C ALA A 329 -28.20 -5.69 13.88
N ALA A 330 -29.25 -5.29 13.16
CA ALA A 330 -30.40 -6.15 12.88
C ALA A 330 -30.06 -7.28 11.90
N LEU A 331 -29.18 -7.07 10.92
CA LEU A 331 -28.70 -8.08 9.97
C LEU A 331 -27.80 -9.12 10.62
N GLU A 332 -26.99 -8.71 11.60
CA GLU A 332 -26.04 -9.57 12.32
C GLU A 332 -26.67 -10.24 13.57
N GLY A 333 -27.93 -9.95 13.88
CA GLY A 333 -28.60 -10.50 15.05
C GLY A 333 -28.07 -9.99 16.39
N ILE A 334 -27.42 -8.82 16.38
CA ILE A 334 -26.82 -8.18 17.56
C ILE A 334 -27.88 -7.28 18.21
N SER A 335 -28.19 -7.54 19.48
CA SER A 335 -29.00 -6.63 20.30
C SER A 335 -28.12 -5.52 20.86
N LEU A 336 -28.39 -4.27 20.49
CA LEU A 336 -27.76 -3.08 21.05
C LEU A 336 -28.23 -2.78 22.45
#